data_118fa21483c802da0c01831dc352de88
#
_entry.id   118fa21483c802da0c01831dc352de88
#
_cell.length_a   1.000
_cell.length_b   1.000
_cell.length_c   1.000
_cell.angle_alpha   90.00
_cell.angle_beta   90.00
_cell.angle_gamma   90.00
#
_symmetry.space_group_name_H-M   'P 1'
#
loop_
_entity.id
_entity.type
_entity.pdbx_description
1 polymer ?
#
loop_
_entity_poly.entity_id
_entity_poly.type
_entity_poly.pdbx_seq_one_letter_code
_entity_poly.pdbx_strand_id
1 'polypeptide(L)'
;FANGVALSQDEKHLFVNETGKYRVWKIAVDANDLDIGQLNGRTSSQSSPQARVLLDNLPGYPDNLMRGQGGKVWLGFAKPRGAAIDNMAGKPWLRSLTLRLPRALWPIAQPYGHVIAFTDDGKVVADLQDPSGAYPETTAITETADRLYVQSLHARGLGWLPNKP
;
A
#
# COMPACT_ATOMS: atom_id res chain seq x y z
N PHE A 1 -10.19 3.65 2.67
CA PHE A 1 -10.25 2.83 3.89
C PHE A 1 -8.86 2.42 4.33
N ALA A 2 -8.64 2.23 5.62
CA ALA A 2 -7.43 1.66 6.17
C ALA A 2 -7.40 0.15 5.86
N ASN A 3 -6.22 -0.39 5.50
CA ASN A 3 -6.04 -1.80 5.17
C ASN A 3 -4.88 -2.39 6.00
N GLY A 4 -3.64 -2.27 5.52
CA GLY A 4 -2.48 -2.77 6.24
C GLY A 4 -2.07 -1.89 7.41
N VAL A 5 -1.55 -2.52 8.48
CA VAL A 5 -0.96 -1.85 9.62
C VAL A 5 0.34 -2.55 10.03
N ALA A 6 1.36 -1.77 10.37
CA ALA A 6 2.60 -2.27 10.95
C ALA A 6 3.11 -1.33 12.03
N LEU A 7 3.79 -1.89 13.02
CA LEU A 7 4.42 -1.13 14.08
C LEU A 7 5.83 -0.70 13.65
N SER A 8 6.25 0.52 13.99
CA SER A 8 7.63 0.98 13.77
C SER A 8 8.64 0.15 14.58
N GLN A 9 9.92 0.24 14.23
CA GLN A 9 10.96 -0.54 14.90
C GLN A 9 11.09 -0.20 16.39
N ASP A 10 10.92 1.08 16.73
CA ASP A 10 10.97 1.59 18.12
C ASP A 10 9.63 1.44 18.87
N GLU A 11 8.63 0.85 18.21
CA GLU A 11 7.28 0.61 18.73
C GLU A 11 6.51 1.89 19.15
N LYS A 12 6.96 3.06 18.72
CA LYS A 12 6.32 4.34 19.06
C LYS A 12 5.32 4.82 18.04
N HIS A 13 5.31 4.22 16.84
CA HIS A 13 4.42 4.62 15.75
C HIS A 13 3.78 3.43 15.07
N LEU A 14 2.58 3.65 14.56
CA LEU A 14 1.89 2.78 13.61
C LEU A 14 2.02 3.34 12.21
N PHE A 15 2.36 2.49 11.25
CA PHE A 15 2.16 2.74 9.85
C PHE A 15 0.80 2.17 9.43
N VAL A 16 -0.03 2.98 8.82
CA VAL A 16 -1.37 2.59 8.37
C VAL A 16 -1.54 3.03 6.93
N ASN A 17 -1.80 2.11 6.02
CA ASN A 17 -2.05 2.50 4.65
C ASN A 17 -3.55 2.77 4.40
N GLU A 18 -3.81 3.70 3.48
CA GLU A 18 -5.13 3.95 2.92
C GLU A 18 -5.13 3.54 1.45
N THR A 19 -5.71 2.37 1.18
CA THR A 19 -5.74 1.77 -0.17
C THR A 19 -6.33 2.73 -1.21
N GLY A 20 -7.50 3.31 -0.94
CA GLY A 20 -8.19 4.18 -1.89
C GLY A 20 -7.64 5.60 -1.98
N LYS A 21 -6.64 5.96 -1.17
CA LYS A 21 -5.96 7.26 -1.18
C LYS A 21 -4.50 7.16 -1.59
N TYR A 22 -4.01 5.96 -1.88
CA TYR A 22 -2.64 5.70 -2.34
C TYR A 22 -1.58 6.28 -1.41
N ARG A 23 -1.73 6.07 -0.08
CA ARG A 23 -0.83 6.67 0.90
C ARG A 23 -0.63 5.82 2.14
N VAL A 24 0.44 6.12 2.88
CA VAL A 24 0.74 5.55 4.20
C VAL A 24 0.82 6.67 5.22
N TRP A 25 0.13 6.48 6.32
CA TRP A 25 0.22 7.32 7.50
C TRP A 25 1.25 6.79 8.49
N LYS A 26 1.93 7.70 9.18
CA LYS A 26 2.68 7.43 10.41
C LYS A 26 1.93 8.09 11.57
N ILE A 27 1.51 7.28 12.54
CA ILE A 27 0.64 7.69 13.65
C ILE A 27 1.34 7.30 14.96
N ALA A 28 1.41 8.22 15.94
CA ALA A 28 1.96 7.91 17.24
C ALA A 28 1.07 6.86 17.96
N VAL A 29 1.70 5.89 18.63
CA VAL A 29 0.96 4.81 19.33
C VAL A 29 0.14 5.36 20.52
N ASP A 30 0.61 6.44 21.13
CA ASP A 30 -0.06 7.13 22.22
C ASP A 30 -1.08 8.18 21.76
N ALA A 31 -1.33 8.27 20.47
CA ALA A 31 -2.36 9.18 19.93
C ALA A 31 -3.74 8.81 20.50
N ASN A 32 -4.45 9.80 21.04
CA ASN A 32 -5.78 9.66 21.59
C ASN A 32 -6.75 10.59 20.88
N ASP A 33 -7.98 10.14 20.65
CA ASP A 33 -9.07 10.89 19.99
C ASP A 33 -8.66 11.54 18.66
N LEU A 34 -7.79 10.88 17.89
CA LEU A 34 -7.28 11.38 16.63
C LEU A 34 -8.32 11.29 15.52
N ASP A 35 -8.87 12.42 15.10
CA ASP A 35 -9.77 12.50 13.94
C ASP A 35 -8.99 12.77 12.65
N ILE A 36 -8.60 11.68 11.97
CA ILE A 36 -7.95 11.76 10.65
C ILE A 36 -8.86 12.39 9.59
N GLY A 37 -10.18 12.33 9.77
CA GLY A 37 -11.16 12.98 8.87
C GLY A 37 -10.97 14.49 8.79
N GLN A 38 -10.69 15.14 9.91
CA GLN A 38 -10.36 16.56 9.93
C GLN A 38 -9.00 16.89 9.28
N LEU A 39 -8.07 15.93 9.31
CA LEU A 39 -6.78 16.04 8.61
C LEU A 39 -6.91 15.82 7.09
N ASN A 40 -7.98 15.19 6.62
CA ASN A 40 -8.21 14.88 5.21
C ASN A 40 -8.75 16.05 4.36
N GLY A 41 -9.19 17.12 4.97
CA GLY A 41 -9.77 18.29 4.26
C GLY A 41 -8.73 19.21 3.61
N ARG A 42 -7.44 18.91 3.77
CA ARG A 42 -6.35 19.80 3.34
C ARG A 42 -5.18 18.97 2.81
N THR A 43 -4.42 19.55 1.91
CA THR A 43 -3.27 18.97 1.20
C THR A 43 -2.26 18.23 2.10
N SER A 44 -1.47 17.37 1.51
CA SER A 44 -0.41 16.51 2.08
C SER A 44 0.57 17.17 3.08
N SER A 45 0.49 18.47 3.29
CA SER A 45 1.29 19.25 4.24
C SER A 45 0.72 19.29 5.67
N GLN A 46 -0.42 18.65 5.95
CA GLN A 46 -1.00 18.68 7.29
C GLN A 46 -0.57 17.50 8.12
N SER A 47 0.49 17.72 8.84
CA SER A 47 0.90 16.90 9.96
C SER A 47 0.32 17.46 11.25
N SER A 48 -0.31 16.63 12.06
CA SER A 48 -0.37 16.86 13.49
C SER A 48 0.89 16.30 14.15
N PRO A 49 1.25 16.71 15.36
CA PRO A 49 2.33 16.06 16.10
C PRO A 49 2.13 14.55 16.28
N GLN A 50 0.89 14.09 16.22
CA GLN A 50 0.50 12.70 16.46
C GLN A 50 0.31 11.87 15.19
N ALA A 51 0.10 12.50 14.02
CA ALA A 51 -0.11 11.81 12.76
C ALA A 51 0.34 12.64 11.57
N ARG A 52 0.97 11.99 10.59
CA ARG A 52 1.35 12.59 9.32
C ARG A 52 1.25 11.60 8.18
N VAL A 53 1.03 12.09 6.98
CA VAL A 53 1.24 11.29 5.78
C VAL A 53 2.73 11.08 5.59
N LEU A 54 3.15 9.82 5.59
CA LEU A 54 4.56 9.42 5.43
C LEU A 54 4.91 9.22 3.96
N LEU A 55 4.07 8.47 3.26
CA LEU A 55 4.17 8.24 1.82
C LEU A 55 2.86 8.67 1.17
N ASP A 56 2.92 9.36 0.06
CA ASP A 56 1.77 9.82 -0.70
C ASP A 56 1.94 9.52 -2.19
N ASN A 57 0.82 9.52 -2.90
CA ASN A 57 0.80 9.30 -4.34
C ASN A 57 1.48 7.99 -4.77
N LEU A 58 1.26 6.92 -4.03
CA LEU A 58 1.81 5.60 -4.29
C LEU A 58 1.41 5.06 -5.68
N PRO A 59 2.25 4.22 -6.32
CA PRO A 59 2.05 3.76 -7.70
C PRO A 59 0.94 2.71 -7.87
N GLY A 60 0.37 2.21 -6.79
CA GLY A 60 -0.66 1.18 -6.78
C GLY A 60 -1.55 1.26 -5.55
N TYR A 61 -2.46 0.31 -5.44
CA TYR A 61 -3.35 0.15 -4.30
C TYR A 61 -2.58 -0.52 -3.15
N PRO A 62 -2.15 0.23 -2.12
CA PRO A 62 -1.43 -0.35 -0.99
C PRO A 62 -2.34 -1.34 -0.24
N ASP A 63 -1.79 -2.51 0.08
CA ASP A 63 -2.54 -3.58 0.73
C ASP A 63 -2.00 -3.85 2.14
N ASN A 64 -1.11 -4.80 2.34
CA ASN A 64 -0.62 -5.11 3.68
C ASN A 64 0.75 -4.46 3.95
N LEU A 65 1.00 -4.18 5.23
CA LEU A 65 2.27 -3.72 5.76
C LEU A 65 2.88 -4.81 6.64
N MET A 66 4.17 -5.10 6.45
CA MET A 66 4.91 -6.09 7.23
C MET A 66 6.24 -5.52 7.70
N ARG A 67 6.57 -5.69 8.98
CA ARG A 67 7.90 -5.34 9.49
C ARG A 67 8.96 -6.21 8.81
N GLY A 68 9.99 -5.57 8.30
CA GLY A 68 11.18 -6.21 7.76
C GLY A 68 12.37 -6.09 8.72
N GLN A 69 13.53 -6.51 8.28
CA GLN A 69 14.78 -6.41 9.03
C GLN A 69 15.42 -5.03 8.83
N GLY A 70 16.28 -4.61 9.77
CA GLY A 70 17.03 -3.36 9.66
C GLY A 70 16.18 -2.09 9.64
N GLY A 71 15.01 -2.10 10.28
CA GLY A 71 14.11 -0.93 10.35
C GLY A 71 13.25 -0.71 9.11
N LYS A 72 13.24 -1.65 8.17
CA LYS A 72 12.37 -1.59 6.99
C LYS A 72 10.94 -2.00 7.31
N VAL A 73 10.02 -1.46 6.53
CA VAL A 73 8.63 -1.92 6.44
C VAL A 73 8.32 -2.22 4.99
N TRP A 74 7.83 -3.42 4.74
CA TRP A 74 7.39 -3.86 3.43
C TRP A 74 5.93 -3.51 3.17
N LEU A 75 5.65 -3.07 1.96
CA LEU A 75 4.31 -2.72 1.49
C LEU A 75 4.07 -3.37 0.13
N GLY A 76 3.01 -4.16 0.02
CA GLY A 76 2.56 -4.71 -1.26
C GLY A 76 1.47 -3.87 -1.90
N PHE A 77 1.40 -3.95 -3.22
CA PHE A 77 0.36 -3.33 -4.02
C PHE A 77 -0.51 -4.40 -4.66
N ALA A 78 -1.79 -4.46 -4.27
CA ALA A 78 -2.73 -5.42 -4.83
C ALA A 78 -2.95 -5.23 -6.33
N LYS A 79 -2.90 -3.99 -6.80
CA LYS A 79 -3.03 -3.63 -8.23
C LYS A 79 -2.30 -2.32 -8.52
N PRO A 80 -1.80 -2.15 -9.75
CA PRO A 80 -1.30 -0.84 -10.19
C PRO A 80 -2.44 0.18 -10.27
N ARG A 81 -2.11 1.46 -10.22
CA ARG A 81 -3.08 2.52 -10.49
C ARG A 81 -3.58 2.41 -11.93
N GLY A 82 -4.85 2.72 -12.12
CA GLY A 82 -5.47 2.77 -13.44
C GLY A 82 -6.08 4.12 -13.72
N ALA A 83 -5.69 4.76 -14.82
CA ALA A 83 -6.21 6.07 -15.21
C ALA A 83 -7.75 6.10 -15.27
N ALA A 84 -8.37 5.01 -15.73
CA ALA A 84 -9.83 4.90 -15.78
C ALA A 84 -10.46 4.98 -14.38
N ILE A 85 -9.87 4.33 -13.39
CA ILE A 85 -10.38 4.33 -12.01
C ILE A 85 -10.04 5.65 -11.32
N ASP A 86 -8.84 6.19 -11.54
CA ASP A 86 -8.43 7.48 -10.99
C ASP A 86 -9.31 8.62 -11.51
N ASN A 87 -9.66 8.61 -12.79
CA ASN A 87 -10.57 9.60 -13.39
C ASN A 87 -12.02 9.50 -12.85
N MET A 88 -12.40 8.36 -12.31
CA MET A 88 -13.67 8.16 -11.62
C MET A 88 -13.60 8.49 -10.12
N ALA A 89 -12.40 8.82 -9.60
CA ALA A 89 -12.23 9.25 -8.21
C ALA A 89 -13.02 10.55 -7.99
N GLY A 90 -13.82 10.59 -6.93
CA GLY A 90 -14.69 11.73 -6.65
C GLY A 90 -15.99 11.81 -7.48
N LYS A 91 -16.26 10.84 -8.37
CA LYS A 91 -17.49 10.77 -9.16
C LYS A 91 -18.27 9.47 -8.86
N PRO A 92 -18.96 9.37 -7.71
CA PRO A 92 -19.64 8.14 -7.29
C PRO A 92 -20.68 7.63 -8.29
N TRP A 93 -21.37 8.56 -8.96
CA TRP A 93 -22.37 8.23 -9.98
C TRP A 93 -21.75 7.50 -11.18
N LEU A 94 -20.53 7.90 -11.60
CA LEU A 94 -19.84 7.29 -12.73
C LEU A 94 -19.36 5.88 -12.36
N ARG A 95 -18.88 5.68 -11.13
CA ARG A 95 -18.55 4.33 -10.60
C ARG A 95 -19.78 3.45 -10.58
N SER A 96 -20.92 3.97 -10.10
CA SER A 96 -22.18 3.21 -10.06
C SER A 96 -22.64 2.81 -11.47
N LEU A 97 -22.47 3.70 -12.45
CA LEU A 97 -22.79 3.40 -13.84
C LEU A 97 -21.87 2.30 -14.40
N THR A 98 -20.56 2.40 -14.18
CA THR A 98 -19.58 1.40 -14.64
C THR A 98 -19.88 0.02 -14.05
N LEU A 99 -20.27 -0.06 -12.78
CA LEU A 99 -20.63 -1.32 -12.12
C LEU A 99 -21.90 -1.98 -12.66
N ARG A 100 -22.74 -1.23 -13.35
CA ARG A 100 -23.96 -1.75 -14.02
C ARG A 100 -23.69 -2.29 -15.42
N LEU A 101 -22.51 -2.02 -15.98
CA LEU A 101 -22.11 -2.56 -17.27
C LEU A 101 -21.82 -4.07 -17.18
N PRO A 102 -22.01 -4.83 -18.27
CA PRO A 102 -21.53 -6.20 -18.34
C PRO A 102 -20.03 -6.28 -18.00
N ARG A 103 -19.61 -7.33 -17.31
CA ARG A 103 -18.21 -7.53 -16.85
C ARG A 103 -17.20 -7.43 -17.99
N ALA A 104 -17.57 -7.83 -19.21
CA ALA A 104 -16.71 -7.73 -20.39
C ALA A 104 -16.31 -6.28 -20.76
N LEU A 105 -17.06 -5.29 -20.28
CA LEU A 105 -16.79 -3.86 -20.51
C LEU A 105 -16.08 -3.18 -19.33
N TRP A 106 -15.75 -3.94 -18.27
CA TRP A 106 -15.03 -3.38 -17.15
C TRP A 106 -13.56 -3.18 -17.50
N PRO A 107 -12.94 -2.06 -17.04
CA PRO A 107 -11.52 -1.89 -17.18
C PRO A 107 -10.80 -2.95 -16.33
N ILE A 108 -10.13 -3.88 -16.99
CA ILE A 108 -9.37 -4.94 -16.34
C ILE A 108 -7.95 -4.40 -16.10
N ALA A 109 -7.53 -4.35 -14.83
CA ALA A 109 -6.14 -4.06 -14.51
C ALA A 109 -5.26 -5.20 -15.03
N GLN A 110 -4.13 -4.84 -15.66
CA GLN A 110 -3.15 -5.84 -16.07
C GLN A 110 -2.57 -6.54 -14.83
N PRO A 111 -2.32 -7.86 -14.91
CA PRO A 111 -1.61 -8.56 -13.86
C PRO A 111 -0.24 -7.91 -13.64
N TYR A 112 0.10 -7.62 -12.39
CA TYR A 112 1.34 -6.94 -12.03
C TYR A 112 1.71 -7.27 -10.60
N GLY A 113 2.97 -7.61 -10.37
CA GLY A 113 3.52 -7.76 -9.04
C GLY A 113 4.33 -6.54 -8.66
N HIS A 114 4.06 -5.93 -7.49
CA HIS A 114 4.80 -4.76 -7.02
C HIS A 114 4.83 -4.70 -5.50
N VAL A 115 6.01 -4.61 -4.95
CA VAL A 115 6.24 -4.39 -3.52
C VAL A 115 7.38 -3.40 -3.32
N ILE A 116 7.26 -2.57 -2.29
CA ILE A 116 8.33 -1.65 -1.87
C ILE A 116 8.71 -1.91 -0.42
N ALA A 117 9.94 -1.54 -0.05
CA ALA A 117 10.32 -1.38 1.35
C ALA A 117 10.67 0.08 1.62
N PHE A 118 10.27 0.57 2.76
CA PHE A 118 10.57 1.93 3.21
C PHE A 118 11.01 1.96 4.68
N THR A 119 11.70 3.01 5.05
CA THR A 119 12.20 3.26 6.40
C THR A 119 11.24 4.16 7.19
N ASP A 120 11.46 4.28 8.48
CA ASP A 120 10.62 5.07 9.42
C ASP A 120 10.49 6.55 9.06
N ASP A 121 11.40 7.08 8.24
CA ASP A 121 11.39 8.44 7.71
C ASP A 121 10.70 8.56 6.33
N GLY A 122 10.27 7.42 5.75
CA GLY A 122 9.58 7.36 4.47
C GLY A 122 10.51 7.23 3.26
N LYS A 123 11.79 6.97 3.45
CA LYS A 123 12.70 6.70 2.33
C LYS A 123 12.43 5.29 1.78
N VAL A 124 12.13 5.20 0.49
CA VAL A 124 12.03 3.90 -0.21
C VAL A 124 13.45 3.34 -0.40
N VAL A 125 13.67 2.14 0.11
CA VAL A 125 14.98 1.45 0.10
C VAL A 125 14.99 0.19 -0.76
N ALA A 126 13.82 -0.31 -1.15
CA ALA A 126 13.68 -1.37 -2.14
C ALA A 126 12.41 -1.15 -2.97
N ASP A 127 12.46 -1.50 -4.23
CA ASP A 127 11.35 -1.44 -5.18
C ASP A 127 11.47 -2.67 -6.10
N LEU A 128 10.59 -3.65 -5.88
CA LEU A 128 10.60 -4.93 -6.58
C LEU A 128 9.33 -5.04 -7.41
N GLN A 129 9.52 -5.24 -8.72
CA GLN A 129 8.43 -5.24 -9.68
C GLN A 129 8.47 -6.47 -10.57
N ASP A 130 7.30 -7.06 -10.84
CA ASP A 130 7.09 -8.09 -11.85
C ASP A 130 6.09 -7.59 -12.91
N PRO A 131 6.58 -6.92 -13.96
CA PRO A 131 5.73 -6.42 -15.04
C PRO A 131 5.17 -7.55 -15.92
N SER A 132 5.71 -8.76 -15.83
CA SER A 132 5.16 -9.91 -16.55
C SER A 132 3.83 -10.38 -15.97
N GLY A 133 3.58 -10.05 -14.70
CA GLY A 133 2.41 -10.53 -13.98
C GLY A 133 2.40 -12.03 -13.73
N ALA A 134 3.56 -12.70 -13.81
CA ALA A 134 3.68 -14.13 -13.49
C ALA A 134 3.34 -14.40 -12.02
N TYR A 135 3.62 -13.42 -11.14
CA TYR A 135 3.24 -13.46 -9.74
C TYR A 135 2.45 -12.17 -9.39
N PRO A 136 1.15 -12.10 -9.77
CA PRO A 136 0.37 -10.87 -9.73
C PRO A 136 -0.18 -10.57 -8.33
N GLU A 137 -0.66 -9.33 -8.18
CA GLU A 137 -1.43 -8.90 -7.02
C GLU A 137 -0.72 -9.19 -5.69
N THR A 138 0.53 -8.75 -5.62
CA THR A 138 1.38 -8.94 -4.44
C THR A 138 0.89 -8.08 -3.29
N THR A 139 0.63 -8.69 -2.14
CA THR A 139 0.01 -7.99 -1.01
C THR A 139 0.98 -7.61 0.09
N ALA A 140 2.06 -8.38 0.27
CA ALA A 140 3.09 -8.12 1.26
C ALA A 140 4.35 -8.96 1.01
N ILE A 141 5.38 -8.67 1.81
CA ILE A 141 6.56 -9.54 1.96
C ILE A 141 6.76 -9.88 3.44
N THR A 142 7.00 -11.17 3.70
CA THR A 142 7.60 -11.62 4.95
C THR A 142 9.09 -11.81 4.72
N GLU A 143 9.90 -11.03 5.41
CA GLU A 143 11.37 -11.06 5.29
C GLU A 143 12.01 -11.95 6.34
N THR A 144 12.92 -12.83 5.89
CA THR A 144 13.85 -13.58 6.75
C THR A 144 15.29 -13.20 6.41
N ALA A 145 16.26 -13.77 7.11
CA ALA A 145 17.67 -13.48 6.87
C ALA A 145 18.11 -13.82 5.44
N ASP A 146 17.53 -14.87 4.86
CA ASP A 146 17.93 -15.42 3.56
C ASP A 146 16.88 -15.30 2.46
N ARG A 147 15.62 -14.96 2.81
CA ARG A 147 14.50 -14.97 1.86
C ARG A 147 13.50 -13.85 2.08
N LEU A 148 12.89 -13.47 0.96
CA LEU A 148 11.71 -12.61 0.90
C LEU A 148 10.53 -13.47 0.41
N TYR A 149 9.62 -13.82 1.29
CA TYR A 149 8.41 -14.56 0.92
C TYR A 149 7.34 -13.57 0.48
N VAL A 150 6.93 -13.70 -0.78
CA VAL A 150 5.98 -12.78 -1.41
C VAL A 150 4.57 -13.35 -1.29
N GLN A 151 3.67 -12.55 -0.75
CA GLN A 151 2.26 -12.88 -0.63
C GLN A 151 1.48 -12.33 -1.83
N SER A 152 0.48 -13.08 -2.30
CA SER A 152 -0.37 -12.70 -3.43
C SER A 152 -1.81 -13.13 -3.19
N LEU A 153 -2.77 -12.37 -3.72
CA LEU A 153 -4.20 -12.71 -3.66
C LEU A 153 -4.56 -13.88 -4.57
N HIS A 154 -3.88 -14.05 -5.70
CA HIS A 154 -4.31 -15.00 -6.74
C HIS A 154 -3.26 -16.02 -7.17
N ALA A 155 -2.01 -15.89 -6.70
CA ALA A 155 -1.01 -16.92 -6.98
C ALA A 155 -1.37 -18.25 -6.30
N ARG A 156 -1.12 -19.37 -7.01
CA ARG A 156 -1.46 -20.71 -6.51
C ARG A 156 -0.46 -21.26 -5.49
N GLY A 157 0.61 -20.54 -5.21
CA GLY A 157 1.66 -20.95 -4.28
C GLY A 157 2.36 -19.76 -3.66
N LEU A 158 3.14 -20.01 -2.63
CA LEU A 158 3.96 -19.01 -1.98
C LEU A 158 5.25 -18.78 -2.81
N GLY A 159 5.36 -17.57 -3.37
CA GLY A 159 6.59 -17.13 -4.04
C GLY A 159 7.67 -16.72 -3.04
N TRP A 160 8.93 -16.84 -3.43
CA TRP A 160 10.04 -16.31 -2.67
C TRP A 160 11.17 -15.84 -3.55
N LEU A 161 11.95 -14.90 -3.05
CA LEU A 161 13.17 -14.37 -3.65
C LEU A 161 14.31 -14.50 -2.64
N PRO A 162 15.58 -14.65 -3.10
CA PRO A 162 16.73 -14.54 -2.21
C PRO A 162 16.77 -13.13 -1.58
N ASN A 163 16.94 -13.06 -0.26
CA ASN A 163 17.24 -11.81 0.41
C ASN A 163 18.75 -11.59 0.31
N LYS A 164 19.15 -10.88 -0.74
CA LYS A 164 20.57 -10.52 -0.92
C LYS A 164 20.81 -9.19 -0.23
N PRO A 165 21.88 -9.07 0.58
CA PRO A 165 22.26 -7.82 1.22
C PRO A 165 22.64 -6.75 0.22
#